data_846b9fa9472fa3e4ab281c238ab7bb36
#
_entry.id   846b9fa9472fa3e4ab281c238ab7bb36
#
_cell.length_a   1.000
_cell.length_b   1.000
_cell.length_c   1.000
_cell.angle_alpha   90.00
_cell.angle_beta   90.00
_cell.angle_gamma   90.00
#
_symmetry.space_group_name_H-M   'P 1'
#
loop_
_entity.id
_entity.type
_entity.pdbx_description
1 polymer ?
#
loop_
_entity_poly.entity_id
_entity_poly.type
_entity_poly.pdbx_seq_one_letter_code
_entity_poly.pdbx_strand_id
1 'polypeptide(L)'
;MHSSEIPVAHTPSGGYGATFPPLILGNCNEPLVAGAPDLRGVWKTVSATRGGVQVPPDDRLMSYTERIEQCGNRIVDCGGGTIADCRADGTEENGVHDVSVFDYTTPIQVVASYEDSVFVLRPVGIPGIEVTRQLDENGNMIWQRPDMGGVRVVLQRVPNS
;
A
#
# COMPACT_ATOMS: atom_id res chain seq x y z
N MET A 1 -9.85 -20.17 -4.27
CA MET A 1 -9.19 -19.81 -5.54
C MET A 1 -7.74 -19.41 -5.24
N HIS A 2 -6.84 -19.84 -6.08
CA HIS A 2 -5.41 -19.50 -5.93
C HIS A 2 -5.15 -18.10 -6.46
N SER A 3 -4.20 -17.37 -5.86
CA SER A 3 -3.86 -16.00 -6.25
C SER A 3 -3.44 -15.87 -7.72
N SER A 4 -2.83 -16.93 -8.29
CA SER A 4 -2.42 -16.95 -9.69
C SER A 4 -3.58 -17.01 -10.68
N GLU A 5 -4.79 -17.35 -10.22
CA GLU A 5 -5.99 -17.42 -11.06
C GLU A 5 -6.74 -16.10 -11.13
N ILE A 6 -6.34 -15.11 -10.34
CA ILE A 6 -7.00 -13.81 -10.26
C ILE A 6 -6.17 -12.81 -11.09
N PRO A 7 -6.75 -12.21 -12.14
CA PRO A 7 -6.04 -11.22 -12.96
C PRO A 7 -5.56 -10.03 -12.14
N VAL A 8 -4.45 -9.43 -12.56
CA VAL A 8 -3.92 -8.22 -11.92
C VAL A 8 -4.87 -7.06 -12.20
N ALA A 9 -5.27 -6.36 -11.14
CA ALA A 9 -6.11 -5.18 -11.25
C ALA A 9 -5.24 -3.93 -11.52
N HIS A 10 -5.83 -2.98 -12.23
CA HIS A 10 -5.19 -1.72 -12.58
C HIS A 10 -6.08 -0.54 -12.22
N THR A 11 -5.48 0.60 -11.98
CA THR A 11 -6.19 1.85 -11.72
C THR A 11 -7.03 2.24 -12.93
N PRO A 12 -8.35 2.46 -12.75
CA PRO A 12 -9.17 2.98 -13.83
C PRO A 12 -8.74 4.40 -14.22
N SER A 13 -9.09 4.81 -15.45
CA SER A 13 -8.80 6.16 -15.95
C SER A 13 -9.35 7.22 -14.97
N GLY A 14 -8.48 8.12 -14.53
CA GLY A 14 -8.86 9.13 -13.54
C GLY A 14 -8.94 8.66 -12.08
N GLY A 15 -8.48 7.44 -11.79
CA GLY A 15 -8.55 6.87 -10.45
C GLY A 15 -9.86 6.12 -10.18
N TYR A 16 -9.94 5.41 -9.04
CA TYR A 16 -11.13 4.63 -8.71
C TYR A 16 -12.26 5.45 -8.06
N GLY A 17 -12.05 6.73 -7.83
CA GLY A 17 -13.07 7.62 -7.29
C GLY A 17 -13.05 7.74 -5.76
N ALA A 18 -14.21 8.06 -5.20
CA ALA A 18 -14.33 8.39 -3.78
C ALA A 18 -14.44 7.15 -2.87
N THR A 19 -14.82 6.00 -3.42
CA THR A 19 -14.99 4.76 -2.67
C THR A 19 -14.06 3.68 -3.22
N PHE A 20 -13.62 2.78 -2.35
CA PHE A 20 -12.78 1.66 -2.78
C PHE A 20 -13.49 0.80 -3.83
N PRO A 21 -12.74 0.24 -4.81
CA PRO A 21 -13.33 -0.71 -5.74
C PRO A 21 -13.76 -1.98 -5.03
N PRO A 22 -14.54 -2.86 -5.68
CA PRO A 22 -14.86 -4.18 -5.13
C PRO A 22 -13.58 -4.94 -4.76
N LEU A 23 -13.68 -5.86 -3.80
CA LEU A 23 -12.57 -6.70 -3.39
C LEU A 23 -12.01 -7.48 -4.57
N ILE A 24 -10.69 -7.48 -4.70
CA ILE A 24 -9.97 -8.14 -5.80
C ILE A 24 -9.57 -9.56 -5.40
N LEU A 25 -9.11 -9.74 -4.17
CA LEU A 25 -8.65 -11.03 -3.64
C LEU A 25 -9.69 -11.71 -2.75
N GLY A 26 -10.94 -11.29 -2.79
CA GLY A 26 -11.99 -11.77 -1.88
C GLY A 26 -12.22 -13.29 -1.93
N ASN A 27 -11.93 -13.94 -3.05
CA ASN A 27 -12.08 -15.39 -3.22
C ASN A 27 -10.76 -16.16 -3.05
N CYS A 28 -9.70 -15.49 -2.68
CA CYS A 28 -8.39 -16.09 -2.46
C CYS A 28 -8.21 -16.41 -0.99
N ASN A 29 -7.69 -17.58 -0.68
CA ASN A 29 -7.56 -18.06 0.70
C ASN A 29 -6.19 -18.66 1.01
N GLU A 30 -5.17 -18.29 0.23
CA GLU A 30 -3.80 -18.74 0.55
C GLU A 30 -3.30 -18.07 1.82
N PRO A 31 -2.58 -18.82 2.70
CA PRO A 31 -1.97 -18.21 3.87
C PRO A 31 -0.90 -17.19 3.46
N LEU A 32 -0.67 -16.20 4.29
CA LEU A 32 0.39 -15.24 4.07
C LEU A 32 1.75 -15.94 4.09
N VAL A 33 2.65 -15.51 3.21
CA VAL A 33 4.00 -16.05 3.18
C VAL A 33 4.79 -15.66 4.44
N ALA A 34 5.81 -16.44 4.77
CA ALA A 34 6.68 -16.14 5.91
C ALA A 34 7.31 -14.75 5.74
N GLY A 35 7.37 -14.00 6.82
CA GLY A 35 7.94 -12.65 6.83
C GLY A 35 6.97 -11.54 6.43
N ALA A 36 5.75 -11.87 6.00
CA ALA A 36 4.74 -10.88 5.67
C ALA A 36 4.04 -10.38 6.94
N PRO A 37 3.94 -9.06 7.14
CA PRO A 37 3.03 -8.53 8.16
C PRO A 37 1.59 -8.70 7.70
N ASP A 38 0.66 -8.91 8.64
CA ASP A 38 -0.76 -8.97 8.30
C ASP A 38 -1.32 -7.55 8.24
N LEU A 39 -1.38 -7.00 7.04
CA LEU A 39 -1.86 -5.65 6.79
C LEU A 39 -3.30 -5.62 6.27
N ARG A 40 -4.01 -6.76 6.25
CA ARG A 40 -5.35 -6.84 5.68
C ARG A 40 -6.34 -5.96 6.43
N GLY A 41 -7.16 -5.24 5.69
CA GLY A 41 -8.23 -4.41 6.22
C GLY A 41 -8.27 -3.01 5.63
N VAL A 42 -9.14 -2.19 6.18
CA VAL A 42 -9.23 -0.77 5.87
C VAL A 42 -8.55 0.01 6.98
N TRP A 43 -7.73 0.97 6.59
CA TRP A 43 -6.90 1.76 7.49
C TRP A 43 -7.23 3.23 7.37
N LYS A 44 -7.18 3.93 8.47
CA LYS A 44 -7.51 5.35 8.56
C LYS A 44 -6.42 6.06 9.35
N THR A 45 -5.96 7.19 8.84
CA THR A 45 -4.92 7.98 9.50
C THR A 45 -5.39 8.49 10.87
N VAL A 46 -4.55 8.30 11.88
CA VAL A 46 -4.74 8.87 13.22
C VAL A 46 -3.71 9.93 13.57
N SER A 47 -2.51 9.85 12.97
CA SER A 47 -1.51 10.91 13.11
C SER A 47 -0.54 10.90 11.92
N ALA A 48 0.06 12.04 11.63
CA ALA A 48 1.05 12.15 10.57
C ALA A 48 2.06 13.25 10.87
N THR A 49 3.30 13.04 10.45
CA THR A 49 4.38 14.02 10.59
C THR A 49 5.11 14.21 9.27
N ARG A 50 5.63 15.44 9.06
CA ARG A 50 6.60 15.76 8.00
C ARG A 50 7.83 16.34 8.65
N GLY A 51 8.99 15.74 8.40
CA GLY A 51 10.23 16.18 9.03
C GLY A 51 10.19 16.15 10.57
N GLY A 52 9.43 15.22 11.15
CA GLY A 52 9.24 15.10 12.59
C GLY A 52 8.23 16.07 13.18
N VAL A 53 7.59 16.92 12.37
CA VAL A 53 6.61 17.91 12.83
C VAL A 53 5.20 17.43 12.53
N GLN A 54 4.34 17.43 13.56
CA GLN A 54 2.94 17.03 13.42
C GLN A 54 2.22 17.91 12.38
N VAL A 55 1.55 17.29 11.41
CA VAL A 55 0.79 18.02 10.40
C VAL A 55 -0.48 18.62 11.00
N PRO A 56 -1.00 19.74 10.42
CA PRO A 56 -2.28 20.31 10.87
C PRO A 56 -3.44 19.34 10.65
N PRO A 57 -4.55 19.47 11.41
CA PRO A 57 -5.72 18.59 11.28
C PRO A 57 -6.38 18.60 9.89
N ASP A 58 -6.23 19.67 9.12
CA ASP A 58 -6.78 19.81 7.77
C ASP A 58 -5.81 19.36 6.67
N ASP A 59 -4.62 18.85 7.02
CA ASP A 59 -3.69 18.30 6.05
C ASP A 59 -4.28 17.06 5.36
N ARG A 60 -4.00 16.92 4.07
CA ARG A 60 -4.51 15.79 3.27
C ARG A 60 -4.11 14.42 3.83
N LEU A 61 -2.96 14.34 4.50
CA LEU A 61 -2.54 13.08 5.15
C LEU A 61 -3.51 12.66 6.24
N MET A 62 -4.17 13.61 6.92
CA MET A 62 -5.10 13.30 8.00
C MET A 62 -6.43 12.71 7.51
N SER A 63 -6.77 12.88 6.23
CA SER A 63 -7.96 12.29 5.62
C SER A 63 -7.65 11.05 4.79
N TYR A 64 -6.39 10.64 4.72
CA TYR A 64 -5.97 9.48 3.93
C TYR A 64 -6.53 8.18 4.51
N THR A 65 -7.07 7.36 3.63
CA THR A 65 -7.53 6.01 3.94
C THR A 65 -6.92 5.03 2.94
N GLU A 66 -6.75 3.79 3.38
CA GLU A 66 -6.11 2.75 2.57
C GLU A 66 -6.80 1.42 2.83
N ARG A 67 -7.03 0.64 1.78
CA ARG A 67 -7.50 -0.73 1.93
C ARG A 67 -6.46 -1.69 1.39
N ILE A 68 -6.08 -2.67 2.20
CA ILE A 68 -5.10 -3.69 1.83
C ILE A 68 -5.73 -5.07 1.85
N GLU A 69 -5.53 -5.83 0.76
CA GLU A 69 -5.85 -7.24 0.64
C GLU A 69 -4.55 -8.02 0.45
N GLN A 70 -4.44 -9.18 1.07
CA GLN A 70 -3.25 -10.03 0.95
C GLN A 70 -3.67 -11.49 0.79
N CYS A 71 -2.95 -12.22 -0.05
CA CYS A 71 -3.16 -13.65 -0.26
C CYS A 71 -1.86 -14.26 -0.79
N GLY A 72 -1.28 -15.21 -0.07
CA GLY A 72 0.05 -15.72 -0.40
C GLY A 72 1.08 -14.60 -0.34
N ASN A 73 1.82 -14.39 -1.42
CA ASN A 73 2.74 -13.25 -1.56
C ASN A 73 2.15 -12.09 -2.35
N ARG A 74 0.86 -12.19 -2.73
CA ARG A 74 0.17 -11.12 -3.46
C ARG A 74 -0.44 -10.11 -2.50
N ILE A 75 -0.35 -8.84 -2.85
CA ILE A 75 -0.91 -7.76 -2.08
C ILE A 75 -1.55 -6.74 -3.01
N VAL A 76 -2.76 -6.31 -2.66
CA VAL A 76 -3.49 -5.27 -3.37
C VAL A 76 -3.72 -4.12 -2.41
N ASP A 77 -3.15 -2.97 -2.75
CA ASP A 77 -3.17 -1.78 -1.93
C ASP A 77 -3.92 -0.67 -2.67
N CYS A 78 -5.08 -0.30 -2.14
CA CYS A 78 -5.90 0.78 -2.68
C CYS A 78 -5.77 2.01 -1.78
N GLY A 79 -5.23 3.08 -2.32
CA GLY A 79 -5.09 4.34 -1.59
C GLY A 79 -4.91 5.50 -2.56
N GLY A 80 -5.45 6.67 -2.22
CA GLY A 80 -5.29 7.86 -3.03
C GLY A 80 -5.85 7.76 -4.45
N GLY A 81 -6.80 6.87 -4.70
CA GLY A 81 -7.41 6.69 -6.02
C GLY A 81 -6.71 5.65 -6.91
N THR A 82 -5.59 5.08 -6.50
CA THR A 82 -4.85 4.09 -7.27
C THR A 82 -4.97 2.68 -6.69
N ILE A 83 -4.77 1.69 -7.54
CA ILE A 83 -4.74 0.28 -7.18
C ILE A 83 -3.32 -0.23 -7.44
N ALA A 84 -2.62 -0.62 -6.39
CA ALA A 84 -1.31 -1.25 -6.51
C ALA A 84 -1.46 -2.74 -6.25
N ASP A 85 -1.49 -3.52 -7.33
CA ASP A 85 -1.66 -4.98 -7.28
C ASP A 85 -0.36 -5.64 -7.72
N CYS A 86 0.27 -6.38 -6.83
CA CYS A 86 1.60 -6.93 -7.08
C CYS A 86 1.85 -8.20 -6.27
N ARG A 87 3.00 -8.84 -6.54
CA ARG A 87 3.56 -9.87 -5.68
C ARG A 87 4.79 -9.31 -4.99
N ALA A 88 4.87 -9.51 -3.69
CA ALA A 88 5.97 -9.01 -2.87
C ALA A 88 7.15 -10.00 -2.88
N ASP A 89 7.66 -10.32 -4.06
CA ASP A 89 8.73 -11.30 -4.25
C ASP A 89 10.07 -10.67 -4.66
N GLY A 90 10.15 -9.34 -4.69
CA GLY A 90 11.37 -8.62 -5.00
C GLY A 90 11.72 -8.54 -6.48
N THR A 91 10.82 -8.96 -7.38
CA THR A 91 11.06 -8.92 -8.83
C THR A 91 10.36 -7.74 -9.50
N GLU A 92 10.98 -7.19 -10.54
CA GLU A 92 10.38 -6.12 -11.32
C GLU A 92 9.13 -6.59 -12.06
N GLU A 93 9.17 -7.80 -12.62
CA GLU A 93 8.05 -8.32 -13.42
C GLU A 93 6.78 -8.50 -12.59
N ASN A 94 6.89 -8.84 -11.31
CA ASN A 94 5.77 -9.06 -10.41
C ASN A 94 5.46 -7.85 -9.52
N GLY A 95 6.17 -6.75 -9.71
CA GLY A 95 5.91 -5.51 -9.00
C GLY A 95 4.68 -4.78 -9.51
N VAL A 96 4.55 -3.53 -9.08
CA VAL A 96 3.46 -2.67 -9.52
C VAL A 96 3.79 -2.08 -10.89
N HIS A 97 2.87 -2.26 -11.84
CA HIS A 97 2.93 -1.65 -13.17
C HIS A 97 1.62 -0.89 -13.37
N ASP A 98 1.61 0.36 -13.02
CA ASP A 98 0.38 1.16 -12.98
C ASP A 98 0.70 2.63 -13.25
N VAL A 99 -0.12 3.53 -12.73
CA VAL A 99 0.02 4.97 -12.91
C VAL A 99 0.22 5.67 -11.58
N SER A 100 0.80 6.86 -11.64
CA SER A 100 1.10 7.70 -10.47
C SER A 100 -0.18 8.17 -9.78
N VAL A 101 -0.15 8.21 -8.45
CA VAL A 101 -1.22 8.77 -7.62
C VAL A 101 -1.38 10.29 -7.80
N PHE A 102 -0.39 10.95 -8.37
CA PHE A 102 -0.42 12.40 -8.56
C PHE A 102 -1.25 12.85 -9.76
N ASP A 103 -1.27 12.06 -10.83
CA ASP A 103 -1.95 12.47 -12.07
C ASP A 103 -2.78 11.36 -12.71
N TYR A 104 -2.68 10.11 -12.24
CA TYR A 104 -3.35 8.92 -12.78
C TYR A 104 -3.03 8.65 -14.26
N THR A 105 -1.92 9.17 -14.75
CA THR A 105 -1.50 8.99 -16.15
C THR A 105 -0.04 8.61 -16.31
N THR A 106 0.87 9.14 -15.49
CA THR A 106 2.30 8.84 -15.58
C THR A 106 2.58 7.41 -15.17
N PRO A 107 3.13 6.57 -16.09
CA PRO A 107 3.43 5.18 -15.73
C PRO A 107 4.47 5.07 -14.62
N ILE A 108 4.25 4.11 -13.72
CA ILE A 108 5.20 3.77 -12.67
C ILE A 108 5.51 2.28 -12.71
N GLN A 109 6.72 1.93 -12.29
CA GLN A 109 7.13 0.56 -11.98
C GLN A 109 7.73 0.53 -10.60
N VAL A 110 7.22 -0.35 -9.74
CA VAL A 110 7.64 -0.43 -8.34
C VAL A 110 7.86 -1.88 -7.96
N VAL A 111 9.02 -2.18 -7.40
CA VAL A 111 9.34 -3.51 -6.87
C VAL A 111 8.79 -3.61 -5.46
N ALA A 112 8.12 -4.72 -5.16
CA ALA A 112 7.53 -4.99 -3.86
C ALA A 112 8.24 -6.18 -3.19
N SER A 113 8.46 -6.09 -1.89
CA SER A 113 9.02 -7.19 -1.11
C SER A 113 8.52 -7.16 0.33
N TYR A 114 8.59 -8.32 1.00
CA TYR A 114 8.44 -8.43 2.44
C TYR A 114 9.83 -8.64 3.04
N GLU A 115 10.24 -7.73 3.91
CA GLU A 115 11.58 -7.75 4.52
C GLU A 115 11.43 -7.60 6.04
N ASP A 116 11.66 -8.69 6.79
CA ASP A 116 11.58 -8.70 8.26
C ASP A 116 10.28 -8.09 8.82
N SER A 117 9.14 -8.57 8.33
CA SER A 117 7.80 -8.11 8.69
C SER A 117 7.51 -6.66 8.28
N VAL A 118 8.20 -6.17 7.26
CA VAL A 118 7.97 -4.87 6.65
C VAL A 118 7.60 -5.07 5.18
N PHE A 119 6.53 -4.43 4.73
CA PHE A 119 6.20 -4.36 3.31
C PHE A 119 6.93 -3.17 2.71
N VAL A 120 7.78 -3.43 1.71
CA VAL A 120 8.68 -2.44 1.14
C VAL A 120 8.39 -2.26 -0.35
N LEU A 121 8.23 -1.01 -0.76
CA LEU A 121 8.05 -0.62 -2.17
C LEU A 121 9.22 0.27 -2.59
N ARG A 122 9.85 -0.09 -3.72
CA ARG A 122 10.96 0.69 -4.28
C ARG A 122 10.72 0.95 -5.76
N PRO A 123 10.60 2.22 -6.18
CA PRO A 123 10.41 2.53 -7.60
C PRO A 123 11.65 2.13 -8.43
N VAL A 124 11.40 1.60 -9.61
CA VAL A 124 12.45 1.19 -10.53
C VAL A 124 13.13 2.43 -11.13
N GLY A 125 14.46 2.44 -11.12
CA GLY A 125 15.24 3.52 -11.75
C GLY A 125 15.35 4.79 -10.92
N ILE A 126 14.84 4.82 -9.70
CA ILE A 126 14.93 5.97 -8.81
C ILE A 126 15.52 5.49 -7.48
N PRO A 127 16.86 5.44 -7.36
CA PRO A 127 17.49 4.96 -6.14
C PRO A 127 17.25 5.92 -4.96
N GLY A 128 17.21 5.36 -3.76
CA GLY A 128 17.05 6.13 -2.52
C GLY A 128 15.61 6.42 -2.12
N ILE A 129 14.63 6.00 -2.92
CA ILE A 129 13.21 6.13 -2.57
C ILE A 129 12.70 4.79 -2.10
N GLU A 130 12.07 4.78 -0.94
CA GLU A 130 11.50 3.60 -0.32
C GLU A 130 10.25 3.97 0.45
N VAL A 131 9.17 3.23 0.22
CA VAL A 131 7.93 3.36 0.98
C VAL A 131 7.76 2.09 1.79
N THR A 132 7.57 2.21 3.08
CA THR A 132 7.44 1.05 3.97
C THR A 132 6.12 1.07 4.73
N ARG A 133 5.61 -0.14 5.02
CA ARG A 133 4.46 -0.35 5.89
C ARG A 133 4.77 -1.50 6.84
N GLN A 134 4.56 -1.26 8.12
CA GLN A 134 4.75 -2.27 9.15
C GLN A 134 3.76 -2.03 10.29
N LEU A 135 3.55 -3.05 11.10
CA LEU A 135 2.71 -2.91 12.28
C LEU A 135 3.56 -2.50 13.48
N ASP A 136 3.04 -1.62 14.32
CA ASP A 136 3.63 -1.33 15.61
C ASP A 136 3.13 -2.30 16.68
N GLU A 137 3.58 -2.15 17.91
CA GLU A 137 3.20 -3.00 19.04
C GLU A 137 1.71 -2.94 19.40
N ASN A 138 1.02 -1.89 18.98
CA ASN A 138 -0.41 -1.69 19.22
C ASN A 138 -1.28 -2.17 18.05
N GLY A 139 -0.68 -2.73 17.00
CA GLY A 139 -1.41 -3.17 15.81
C GLY A 139 -1.77 -2.04 14.84
N ASN A 140 -1.23 -0.85 15.03
CA ASN A 140 -1.37 0.24 14.07
C ASN A 140 -0.36 0.07 12.94
N MET A 141 -0.71 0.55 11.75
CA MET A 141 0.19 0.51 10.60
C MET A 141 1.00 1.80 10.54
N ILE A 142 2.31 1.65 10.42
CA ILE A 142 3.23 2.76 10.24
C ILE A 142 3.63 2.82 8.77
N TRP A 143 3.20 3.87 8.08
CA TRP A 143 3.58 4.17 6.71
C TRP A 143 4.68 5.22 6.73
N GLN A 144 5.78 4.95 6.05
CA GLN A 144 6.92 5.87 6.02
C GLN A 144 7.46 6.04 4.60
N ARG A 145 7.84 7.26 4.31
CA ARG A 145 8.59 7.64 3.13
C ARG A 145 9.68 8.61 3.56
N PRO A 146 10.93 8.14 3.75
CA PRO A 146 12.02 8.98 4.31
C PRO A 146 12.49 10.12 3.40
N ASP A 147 12.34 9.97 2.08
CA ASP A 147 12.65 11.05 1.14
C ASP A 147 11.63 12.19 1.26
N MET A 148 11.86 13.32 0.59
CA MET A 148 10.97 14.49 0.64
C MET A 148 10.77 15.03 2.07
N GLY A 149 11.84 15.04 2.88
CA GLY A 149 11.78 15.57 4.23
C GLY A 149 11.27 14.62 5.30
N GLY A 150 10.96 13.37 4.93
CA GLY A 150 10.52 12.36 5.89
C GLY A 150 9.04 12.46 6.25
N VAL A 151 8.21 11.66 5.60
CA VAL A 151 6.78 11.55 5.91
C VAL A 151 6.55 10.27 6.71
N ARG A 152 5.82 10.38 7.82
CA ARG A 152 5.42 9.25 8.65
C ARG A 152 3.96 9.38 8.99
N VAL A 153 3.19 8.33 8.70
CA VAL A 153 1.76 8.28 8.95
C VAL A 153 1.46 7.06 9.83
N VAL A 154 0.67 7.27 10.86
CA VAL A 154 0.15 6.19 11.70
C VAL A 154 -1.31 5.98 11.34
N LEU A 155 -1.67 4.75 10.97
CA LEU A 155 -3.02 4.40 10.58
C LEU A 155 -3.57 3.32 11.52
N GLN A 156 -4.82 3.45 11.83
CA GLN A 156 -5.55 2.49 12.67
C GLN A 156 -6.48 1.67 11.79
N ARG A 157 -6.55 0.36 12.05
CA ARG A 157 -7.48 -0.52 11.34
C ARG A 157 -8.91 -0.17 11.72
N VAL A 158 -9.75 0.03 10.70
CA VAL A 158 -11.19 0.25 10.91
C VAL A 158 -11.79 -1.09 11.36
N PRO A 159 -12.58 -1.11 12.46
CA PRO A 159 -13.20 -2.35 12.92
C PRO A 159 -14.05 -3.02 11.85
N ASN A 160 -14.01 -4.34 11.78
CA ASN A 160 -14.78 -5.16 10.83
C ASN A 160 -14.48 -4.88 9.36
N SER A 161 -13.26 -4.46 9.06
CA SER A 161 -12.84 -4.18 7.67
C SER A 161 -11.97 -5.30 7.07
#